data_94163a309bd0d2f01a460e455148ca62
#
_entry.id   94163a309bd0d2f01a460e455148ca62
#
_cell.length_a   1.000
_cell.length_b   1.000
_cell.length_c   1.000
_cell.angle_alpha   90.00
_cell.angle_beta   90.00
_cell.angle_gamma   90.00
#
_symmetry.space_group_name_H-M   'P 1'
#
loop_
_entity.id
_entity.type
_entity.pdbx_description
1 polymer ?
#
loop_
_entity_poly.entity_id
_entity_poly.type
_entity_poly.pdbx_seq_one_letter_code
_entity_poly.pdbx_strand_id
1 'polypeptide(L)'
;MASPQKVLIILSDADHFDMKKTSGADAGKTVSQPSGFFMMELAKPLSALLDSGYEVTFATPEGKEPVPDPLSTSLLAFAGNFYERRRETELLERMKKENGFSSPRKFRDIGDEELEQFSGVFIPGGHAPLTDLGDNKDLGRILEHFHNKQKPTATICHGPWAFLSTKASSGKFIYAGYKLTCWSDMEESMMETMLGAEIPKVESALRAEGAEMVEGVAQKVGYITVDREVVSGANPMAANAMADKFIQMMKA
;
A
#
# COMPACT_ATOMS: atom_id res chain seq x y z
N MET A 1 12.45 18.67 24.26
CA MET A 1 12.64 17.88 23.03
C MET A 1 11.32 17.95 22.27
N ALA A 2 11.33 18.19 20.97
CA ALA A 2 10.10 18.12 20.18
C ALA A 2 9.54 16.68 20.27
N SER A 3 8.22 16.54 20.32
CA SER A 3 7.59 15.22 20.25
C SER A 3 8.00 14.52 18.94
N PRO A 4 8.25 13.19 18.96
CA PRO A 4 8.60 12.48 17.74
C PRO A 4 7.47 12.63 16.72
N GLN A 5 7.85 12.80 15.45
CA GLN A 5 6.88 12.88 14.35
C GLN A 5 6.29 11.48 14.11
N LYS A 6 4.98 11.44 13.82
CA LYS A 6 4.24 10.20 13.64
C LYS A 6 3.88 9.96 12.18
N VAL A 7 3.88 8.69 11.76
CA VAL A 7 3.44 8.26 10.42
C VAL A 7 2.32 7.24 10.57
N LEU A 8 1.24 7.43 9.82
CA LEU A 8 0.15 6.46 9.73
C LEU A 8 0.46 5.45 8.61
N ILE A 9 0.44 4.16 8.94
CA ILE A 9 0.62 3.07 7.96
C ILE A 9 -0.71 2.37 7.78
N ILE A 10 -1.25 2.46 6.58
CA ILE A 10 -2.52 1.84 6.17
C ILE A 10 -2.26 0.46 5.61
N LEU A 11 -2.95 -0.55 6.13
CA LEU A 11 -2.89 -1.92 5.64
C LEU A 11 -4.31 -2.48 5.45
N SER A 12 -4.44 -3.44 4.53
CA SER A 12 -5.62 -4.29 4.46
C SER A 12 -5.63 -5.27 5.64
N ASP A 13 -6.80 -5.61 6.15
CA ASP A 13 -6.95 -6.73 7.07
C ASP A 13 -7.58 -7.97 6.43
N ALA A 14 -7.68 -7.97 5.09
CA ALA A 14 -8.01 -9.15 4.32
C ALA A 14 -6.80 -10.09 4.20
N ASP A 15 -7.08 -11.37 4.20
CA ASP A 15 -6.10 -12.46 4.03
C ASP A 15 -6.17 -13.11 2.64
N HIS A 16 -6.95 -12.50 1.74
CA HIS A 16 -7.19 -12.98 0.38
C HIS A 16 -7.61 -11.83 -0.54
N PHE A 17 -7.62 -12.11 -1.84
CA PHE A 17 -8.32 -11.31 -2.84
C PHE A 17 -9.10 -12.23 -3.78
N ASP A 18 -10.15 -11.69 -4.39
CA ASP A 18 -10.99 -12.42 -5.32
C ASP A 18 -10.52 -12.26 -6.76
N MET A 19 -10.50 -13.38 -7.50
CA MET A 19 -10.19 -13.41 -8.93
C MET A 19 -11.22 -14.27 -9.68
N LYS A 20 -11.49 -13.93 -10.94
CA LYS A 20 -12.41 -14.68 -11.78
C LYS A 20 -11.65 -15.66 -12.67
N LYS A 21 -11.84 -16.96 -12.46
CA LYS A 21 -11.17 -17.99 -13.25
C LYS A 21 -11.60 -17.93 -14.73
N THR A 22 -10.60 -17.96 -15.61
CA THR A 22 -10.80 -17.95 -17.07
C THR A 22 -10.62 -19.33 -17.70
N SER A 23 -10.03 -20.29 -16.95
CA SER A 23 -9.71 -21.62 -17.45
C SER A 23 -9.87 -22.69 -16.37
N GLY A 24 -9.88 -23.97 -16.78
CA GLY A 24 -9.99 -25.13 -15.88
C GLY A 24 -11.43 -25.42 -15.45
N ALA A 25 -11.58 -26.27 -14.42
CA ALA A 25 -12.88 -26.74 -13.91
C ALA A 25 -13.71 -25.61 -13.27
N ASP A 26 -13.08 -24.53 -12.86
CA ASP A 26 -13.72 -23.38 -12.22
C ASP A 26 -13.88 -22.17 -13.16
N ALA A 27 -13.71 -22.33 -14.47
CA ALA A 27 -13.87 -21.25 -15.43
C ALA A 27 -15.23 -20.52 -15.24
N GLY A 28 -15.19 -19.19 -15.20
CA GLY A 28 -16.34 -18.33 -14.94
C GLY A 28 -16.71 -18.12 -13.48
N LYS A 29 -16.11 -18.87 -12.55
CA LYS A 29 -16.35 -18.68 -11.09
C LYS A 29 -15.39 -17.66 -10.49
N THR A 30 -15.86 -16.95 -9.48
CA THR A 30 -15.00 -16.19 -8.59
C THR A 30 -14.39 -17.13 -7.54
N VAL A 31 -13.08 -17.05 -7.37
CA VAL A 31 -12.34 -17.81 -6.36
C VAL A 31 -11.47 -16.87 -5.55
N SER A 32 -11.35 -17.15 -4.26
CA SER A 32 -10.48 -16.40 -3.36
C SER A 32 -9.07 -16.98 -3.39
N GLN A 33 -8.07 -16.13 -3.57
CA GLN A 33 -6.66 -16.45 -3.56
C GLN A 33 -6.05 -15.90 -2.27
N PRO A 34 -5.34 -16.73 -1.46
CA PRO A 34 -4.62 -16.22 -0.30
C PRO A 34 -3.64 -15.09 -0.67
N SER A 35 -3.68 -14.02 0.09
CA SER A 35 -2.82 -12.84 -0.10
C SER A 35 -2.67 -12.06 1.22
N GLY A 36 -2.04 -10.91 1.15
CA GLY A 36 -1.78 -10.00 2.24
C GLY A 36 -1.00 -8.80 1.75
N PHE A 37 -0.28 -8.12 2.66
CA PHE A 37 0.69 -7.10 2.28
C PHE A 37 1.98 -7.73 1.72
N PHE A 38 2.63 -7.04 0.79
CA PHE A 38 3.92 -7.51 0.27
C PHE A 38 5.05 -7.17 1.25
N MET A 39 5.78 -8.20 1.74
CA MET A 39 6.74 -8.09 2.84
C MET A 39 7.74 -6.94 2.66
N MET A 40 8.49 -6.92 1.55
CA MET A 40 9.52 -5.90 1.29
C MET A 40 8.94 -4.49 1.14
N GLU A 41 7.71 -4.37 0.64
CA GLU A 41 7.05 -3.08 0.43
C GLU A 41 6.61 -2.43 1.74
N LEU A 42 6.35 -3.22 2.77
CA LEU A 42 6.12 -2.72 4.12
C LEU A 42 7.44 -2.57 4.88
N ALA A 43 8.25 -3.62 4.96
CA ALA A 43 9.37 -3.69 5.90
C ALA A 43 10.50 -2.70 5.57
N LYS A 44 10.82 -2.47 4.29
CA LYS A 44 11.88 -1.52 3.90
C LYS A 44 11.52 -0.07 4.27
N PRO A 45 10.35 0.47 3.88
CA PRO A 45 9.94 1.81 4.30
C PRO A 45 9.76 1.93 5.82
N LEU A 46 9.21 0.90 6.48
CA LEU A 46 9.08 0.86 7.93
C LEU A 46 10.45 0.97 8.64
N SER A 47 11.44 0.21 8.19
CA SER A 47 12.81 0.30 8.73
C SER A 47 13.36 1.72 8.57
N ALA A 48 13.25 2.31 7.38
CA ALA A 48 13.75 3.65 7.10
C ALA A 48 13.06 4.73 7.97
N LEU A 49 11.75 4.61 8.20
CA LEU A 49 10.99 5.50 9.07
C LEU A 49 11.46 5.41 10.52
N LEU A 50 11.60 4.19 11.07
CA LEU A 50 12.06 3.95 12.42
C LEU A 50 13.51 4.44 12.62
N ASP A 51 14.40 4.15 11.66
CA ASP A 51 15.81 4.60 11.67
C ASP A 51 15.91 6.13 11.58
N SER A 52 14.92 6.79 10.99
CA SER A 52 14.82 8.26 10.95
C SER A 52 14.14 8.88 12.17
N GLY A 53 13.75 8.07 13.17
CA GLY A 53 13.17 8.53 14.43
C GLY A 53 11.68 8.81 14.41
N TYR A 54 10.96 8.34 13.38
CA TYR A 54 9.49 8.43 13.33
C TYR A 54 8.85 7.37 14.22
N GLU A 55 7.78 7.75 14.90
CA GLU A 55 6.83 6.79 15.46
C GLU A 55 5.86 6.35 14.39
N VAL A 56 5.47 5.07 14.39
CA VAL A 56 4.51 4.54 13.43
C VAL A 56 3.24 4.08 14.15
N THR A 57 2.10 4.29 13.48
CA THR A 57 0.80 3.77 13.90
C THR A 57 0.23 2.95 12.76
N PHE A 58 -0.11 1.70 13.02
CA PHE A 58 -0.76 0.82 12.04
C PHE A 58 -2.28 0.96 12.12
N ALA A 59 -2.92 0.98 10.96
CA ALA A 59 -4.37 1.00 10.87
C ALA A 59 -4.87 0.10 9.75
N THR A 60 -6.00 -0.56 10.01
CA THR A 60 -6.71 -1.44 9.07
C THR A 60 -8.22 -1.16 9.12
N PRO A 61 -9.02 -1.63 8.15
CA PRO A 61 -10.45 -1.42 8.13
C PRO A 61 -11.15 -1.75 9.46
N GLU A 62 -10.94 -2.95 9.99
CA GLU A 62 -11.62 -3.48 11.19
C GLU A 62 -10.68 -3.71 12.39
N GLY A 63 -9.44 -3.29 12.30
CA GLY A 63 -8.46 -3.45 13.39
C GLY A 63 -7.95 -4.88 13.56
N LYS A 64 -8.04 -5.70 12.52
CA LYS A 64 -7.47 -7.05 12.53
C LYS A 64 -5.99 -7.00 12.17
N GLU A 65 -5.22 -7.95 12.69
CA GLU A 65 -3.82 -8.12 12.32
C GLU A 65 -3.69 -8.35 10.81
N PRO A 66 -2.94 -7.51 10.08
CA PRO A 66 -2.67 -7.73 8.66
C PRO A 66 -1.71 -8.91 8.49
N VAL A 67 -1.93 -9.69 7.44
CA VAL A 67 -1.11 -10.86 7.13
C VAL A 67 -0.19 -10.59 5.95
N PRO A 68 1.02 -11.17 5.89
CA PRO A 68 1.87 -11.06 4.72
C PRO A 68 1.35 -11.92 3.58
N ASP A 69 1.52 -11.45 2.35
CA ASP A 69 1.29 -12.25 1.15
C ASP A 69 2.22 -13.47 1.14
N PRO A 70 1.71 -14.70 0.98
CA PRO A 70 2.53 -15.92 1.01
C PRO A 70 3.67 -15.92 -0.02
N LEU A 71 3.45 -15.35 -1.20
CA LEU A 71 4.49 -15.25 -2.24
C LEU A 71 5.61 -14.32 -1.80
N SER A 72 5.27 -13.21 -1.13
CA SER A 72 6.22 -12.19 -0.67
C SER A 72 7.15 -12.67 0.43
N THR A 73 6.78 -13.72 1.16
CA THR A 73 7.61 -14.30 2.24
C THR A 73 8.54 -15.39 1.74
N SER A 74 8.43 -15.80 0.48
CA SER A 74 9.26 -16.84 -0.11
C SER A 74 10.71 -16.36 -0.30
N LEU A 75 11.67 -17.28 -0.26
CA LEU A 75 13.08 -16.96 -0.53
C LEU A 75 13.29 -16.44 -1.97
N LEU A 76 12.42 -16.86 -2.90
CA LEU A 76 12.43 -16.38 -4.28
C LEU A 76 12.10 -14.89 -4.38
N ALA A 77 11.13 -14.40 -3.61
CA ALA A 77 10.79 -12.98 -3.55
C ALA A 77 11.98 -12.11 -3.12
N PHE A 78 12.85 -12.65 -2.28
CA PHE A 78 14.09 -12.02 -1.83
C PHE A 78 15.30 -12.31 -2.75
N ALA A 79 15.08 -12.84 -3.94
CA ALA A 79 16.17 -13.24 -4.85
C ALA A 79 17.26 -14.12 -4.18
N GLY A 80 16.86 -14.99 -3.26
CA GLY A 80 17.76 -15.85 -2.50
C GLY A 80 18.43 -15.17 -1.29
N ASN A 81 18.17 -13.91 -1.00
CA ASN A 81 18.78 -13.19 0.12
C ASN A 81 18.13 -13.58 1.46
N PHE A 82 18.64 -14.62 2.07
CA PHE A 82 18.18 -15.12 3.37
C PHE A 82 18.34 -14.10 4.51
N TYR A 83 19.40 -13.31 4.51
CA TYR A 83 19.66 -12.34 5.56
C TYR A 83 18.65 -11.18 5.53
N GLU A 84 18.32 -10.68 4.35
CA GLU A 84 17.30 -9.64 4.18
C GLU A 84 15.93 -10.14 4.62
N ARG A 85 15.51 -11.33 4.14
CA ARG A 85 14.26 -11.96 4.55
C ARG A 85 14.17 -12.11 6.06
N ARG A 86 15.22 -12.58 6.71
CA ARG A 86 15.27 -12.74 8.17
C ARG A 86 15.13 -11.39 8.89
N ARG A 87 15.89 -10.39 8.47
CA ARG A 87 15.84 -9.04 9.06
C ARG A 87 14.44 -8.44 8.98
N GLU A 88 13.77 -8.56 7.83
CA GLU A 88 12.43 -8.04 7.66
C GLU A 88 11.40 -8.80 8.48
N THR A 89 11.54 -10.14 8.58
CA THR A 89 10.70 -10.95 9.46
C THR A 89 10.87 -10.55 10.93
N GLU A 90 12.11 -10.40 11.40
CA GLU A 90 12.41 -9.97 12.78
C GLU A 90 11.87 -8.57 13.08
N LEU A 91 11.90 -7.64 12.11
CA LEU A 91 11.31 -6.33 12.24
C LEU A 91 9.80 -6.40 12.47
N LEU A 92 9.07 -7.19 11.68
CA LEU A 92 7.62 -7.34 11.85
C LEU A 92 7.26 -8.02 13.18
N GLU A 93 8.00 -9.05 13.59
CA GLU A 93 7.80 -9.68 14.90
C GLU A 93 8.04 -8.68 16.06
N ARG A 94 8.98 -7.75 15.91
CA ARG A 94 9.16 -6.67 16.85
C ARG A 94 7.96 -5.72 16.86
N MET A 95 7.44 -5.34 15.70
CA MET A 95 6.26 -4.45 15.59
C MET A 95 5.01 -5.08 16.20
N LYS A 96 4.83 -6.39 16.07
CA LYS A 96 3.75 -7.13 16.73
C LYS A 96 3.81 -6.98 18.25
N LYS A 97 5.00 -7.02 18.82
CA LYS A 97 5.20 -6.95 20.28
C LYS A 97 5.17 -5.54 20.84
N GLU A 98 5.69 -4.57 20.10
CA GLU A 98 6.01 -3.25 20.64
C GLU A 98 5.11 -2.13 20.11
N ASN A 99 4.57 -2.27 18.89
CA ASN A 99 3.89 -1.16 18.20
C ASN A 99 2.45 -1.45 17.77
N GLY A 100 1.81 -2.48 18.33
CA GLY A 100 0.40 -2.74 18.09
C GLY A 100 0.09 -3.25 16.68
N PHE A 101 1.07 -3.84 15.96
CA PHE A 101 0.84 -4.43 14.63
C PHE A 101 -0.20 -5.56 14.67
N SER A 102 -0.26 -6.32 15.77
CA SER A 102 -1.27 -7.38 15.98
C SER A 102 -2.67 -6.87 16.38
N SER A 103 -2.78 -5.59 16.72
CA SER A 103 -4.06 -4.93 17.05
C SER A 103 -4.04 -3.49 16.55
N PRO A 104 -4.03 -3.30 15.21
CA PRO A 104 -3.97 -1.98 14.62
C PRO A 104 -5.23 -1.17 14.92
N ARG A 105 -5.15 0.14 14.68
CA ARG A 105 -6.30 1.03 14.82
C ARG A 105 -7.33 0.71 13.74
N LYS A 106 -8.62 0.77 14.08
CA LYS A 106 -9.68 0.76 13.07
C LYS A 106 -9.75 2.13 12.39
N PHE A 107 -9.95 2.16 11.08
CA PHE A 107 -10.05 3.44 10.36
C PHE A 107 -11.11 4.37 10.95
N ARG A 108 -12.27 3.84 11.29
CA ARG A 108 -13.38 4.61 11.87
C ARG A 108 -13.08 5.25 13.23
N ASP A 109 -12.13 4.68 13.98
CA ASP A 109 -11.76 5.15 15.31
C ASP A 109 -10.69 6.25 15.30
N ILE A 110 -10.12 6.57 14.11
CA ILE A 110 -9.12 7.62 13.94
C ILE A 110 -9.85 8.93 13.62
N GLY A 111 -9.94 9.81 14.61
CA GLY A 111 -10.59 11.11 14.45
C GLY A 111 -9.70 12.16 13.80
N ASP A 112 -10.30 13.28 13.37
CA ASP A 112 -9.58 14.34 12.65
C ASP A 112 -8.50 14.99 13.51
N GLU A 113 -8.73 15.15 14.83
CA GLU A 113 -7.72 15.66 15.76
C GLU A 113 -6.50 14.75 15.86
N GLU A 114 -6.71 13.42 15.77
CA GLU A 114 -5.62 12.45 15.74
C GLU A 114 -4.87 12.49 14.40
N LEU A 115 -5.59 12.66 13.28
CA LEU A 115 -5.00 12.79 11.94
C LEU A 115 -4.08 14.01 11.83
N GLU A 116 -4.35 15.10 12.59
CA GLU A 116 -3.45 16.27 12.63
C GLU A 116 -2.06 15.94 13.21
N GLN A 117 -1.94 14.90 14.03
CA GLN A 117 -0.66 14.52 14.66
C GLN A 117 0.27 13.76 13.72
N PHE A 118 -0.25 13.22 12.61
CA PHE A 118 0.57 12.50 11.64
C PHE A 118 1.22 13.44 10.65
N SER A 119 2.53 13.23 10.42
CA SER A 119 3.32 13.98 9.41
C SER A 119 3.09 13.47 7.99
N GLY A 120 2.63 12.23 7.84
CA GLY A 120 2.36 11.61 6.55
C GLY A 120 1.65 10.27 6.71
N VAL A 121 1.19 9.73 5.56
CA VAL A 121 0.53 8.42 5.46
C VAL A 121 1.25 7.54 4.44
N PHE A 122 1.42 6.26 4.77
CA PHE A 122 2.04 5.28 3.91
C PHE A 122 1.13 4.08 3.68
N ILE A 123 1.03 3.63 2.43
CA ILE A 123 0.15 2.54 1.98
C ILE A 123 0.98 1.53 1.18
N PRO A 124 1.43 0.40 1.76
CA PRO A 124 2.11 -0.66 1.05
C PRO A 124 1.16 -1.41 0.12
N GLY A 125 1.72 -2.24 -0.76
CA GLY A 125 0.97 -3.08 -1.67
C GLY A 125 0.83 -4.53 -1.21
N GLY A 126 0.77 -5.44 -2.17
CA GLY A 126 0.24 -6.77 -2.10
C GLY A 126 -1.18 -6.77 -2.68
N HIS A 127 -1.81 -7.92 -2.94
CA HIS A 127 -3.14 -7.94 -3.56
C HIS A 127 -4.31 -7.76 -2.55
N ALA A 128 -4.08 -7.92 -1.25
CA ALA A 128 -5.13 -7.73 -0.23
C ALA A 128 -5.82 -6.34 -0.28
N PRO A 129 -5.14 -5.22 -0.58
CA PRO A 129 -5.77 -3.91 -0.81
C PRO A 129 -6.94 -3.92 -1.80
N LEU A 130 -6.95 -4.83 -2.78
CA LEU A 130 -8.03 -4.96 -3.76
C LEU A 130 -9.36 -5.38 -3.11
N THR A 131 -9.31 -6.02 -1.94
CA THR A 131 -10.49 -6.58 -1.27
C THR A 131 -11.24 -5.54 -0.44
N ASP A 132 -10.54 -4.67 0.29
CA ASP A 132 -11.17 -3.90 1.38
C ASP A 132 -10.76 -2.42 1.48
N LEU A 133 -9.82 -1.95 0.63
CA LEU A 133 -9.37 -0.55 0.71
C LEU A 133 -10.08 0.37 -0.28
N GLY A 134 -10.43 -0.10 -1.50
CA GLY A 134 -10.88 0.77 -2.58
C GLY A 134 -12.25 1.42 -2.39
N ASP A 135 -13.13 0.84 -1.60
CA ASP A 135 -14.49 1.32 -1.33
C ASP A 135 -14.74 1.69 0.15
N ASN A 136 -13.68 1.72 0.95
CA ASN A 136 -13.76 2.01 2.38
C ASN A 136 -13.93 3.50 2.65
N LYS A 137 -15.11 3.91 3.13
CA LYS A 137 -15.46 5.33 3.38
C LYS A 137 -14.57 5.98 4.44
N ASP A 138 -14.20 5.24 5.49
CA ASP A 138 -13.38 5.78 6.57
C ASP A 138 -11.94 6.01 6.09
N LEU A 139 -11.40 5.12 5.22
CA LEU A 139 -10.14 5.34 4.55
C LEU A 139 -10.20 6.55 3.61
N GLY A 140 -11.29 6.68 2.85
CA GLY A 140 -11.49 7.85 1.99
C GLY A 140 -11.40 9.16 2.78
N ARG A 141 -12.07 9.26 3.93
CA ARG A 141 -12.00 10.41 4.85
C ARG A 141 -10.55 10.66 5.34
N ILE A 142 -9.84 9.60 5.71
CA ILE A 142 -8.44 9.71 6.12
C ILE A 142 -7.59 10.30 4.99
N LEU A 143 -7.69 9.77 3.78
CA LEU A 143 -6.92 10.24 2.63
C LEU A 143 -7.27 11.67 2.23
N GLU A 144 -8.54 12.05 2.30
CA GLU A 144 -9.00 13.43 2.10
C GLU A 144 -8.37 14.39 3.11
N HIS A 145 -8.20 13.98 4.36
CA HIS A 145 -7.50 14.79 5.36
C HIS A 145 -6.05 15.07 4.94
N PHE A 146 -5.28 14.04 4.58
CA PHE A 146 -3.89 14.20 4.15
C PHE A 146 -3.78 15.06 2.89
N HIS A 147 -4.64 14.84 1.90
CA HIS A 147 -4.71 15.62 0.68
C HIS A 147 -5.02 17.10 0.96
N ASN A 148 -6.08 17.39 1.72
CA ASN A 148 -6.50 18.77 2.03
C ASN A 148 -5.45 19.54 2.84
N LYS A 149 -4.66 18.84 3.66
CA LYS A 149 -3.56 19.39 4.45
C LYS A 149 -2.22 19.40 3.72
N GLN A 150 -2.17 18.90 2.48
CA GLN A 150 -0.94 18.75 1.69
C GLN A 150 0.14 17.94 2.44
N LYS A 151 -0.29 17.00 3.29
CA LYS A 151 0.61 16.11 4.02
C LYS A 151 1.08 14.98 3.12
N PRO A 152 2.38 14.63 3.15
CA PRO A 152 2.96 13.58 2.33
C PRO A 152 2.20 12.25 2.39
N THR A 153 1.93 11.70 1.21
CA THR A 153 1.29 10.39 1.02
C THR A 153 2.21 9.52 0.19
N ALA A 154 2.65 8.38 0.75
CA ALA A 154 3.47 7.41 0.04
C ALA A 154 2.66 6.14 -0.27
N THR A 155 2.82 5.59 -1.46
CA THR A 155 2.14 4.35 -1.85
C THR A 155 2.95 3.54 -2.86
N ILE A 156 2.76 2.23 -2.91
CA ILE A 156 3.54 1.34 -3.77
C ILE A 156 2.71 0.15 -4.26
N CYS A 157 3.00 -0.34 -5.47
CA CYS A 157 2.44 -1.55 -6.05
C CYS A 157 0.90 -1.48 -6.19
N HIS A 158 0.14 -2.32 -5.48
CA HIS A 158 -1.32 -2.26 -5.44
C HIS A 158 -1.86 -1.28 -4.37
N GLY A 159 -0.99 -0.68 -3.55
CA GLY A 159 -1.38 0.31 -2.53
C GLY A 159 -2.21 1.48 -3.07
N PRO A 160 -1.95 2.02 -4.29
CA PRO A 160 -2.75 3.10 -4.87
C PRO A 160 -4.23 2.75 -5.11
N TRP A 161 -4.63 1.47 -5.06
CA TRP A 161 -6.04 1.07 -5.04
C TRP A 161 -6.84 1.76 -3.93
N ALA A 162 -6.18 2.03 -2.79
CA ALA A 162 -6.75 2.76 -1.67
C ALA A 162 -7.28 4.14 -2.04
N PHE A 163 -6.72 4.80 -3.06
CA PHE A 163 -7.14 6.13 -3.50
C PHE A 163 -8.58 6.16 -4.02
N LEU A 164 -9.09 5.03 -4.54
CA LEU A 164 -10.49 4.88 -4.99
C LEU A 164 -11.49 5.10 -3.84
N SER A 165 -11.07 4.87 -2.59
CA SER A 165 -11.91 5.05 -1.39
C SER A 165 -12.42 6.49 -1.23
N THR A 166 -11.74 7.48 -1.80
CA THR A 166 -12.19 8.88 -1.75
C THR A 166 -13.50 9.09 -2.48
N LYS A 167 -13.83 8.29 -3.50
CA LYS A 167 -15.16 8.28 -4.13
C LYS A 167 -16.23 7.76 -3.18
N ALA A 168 -15.90 6.74 -2.38
CA ALA A 168 -16.83 6.18 -1.41
C ALA A 168 -17.12 7.15 -0.26
N SER A 169 -16.15 8.00 0.10
CA SER A 169 -16.28 9.02 1.14
C SER A 169 -17.06 10.25 0.65
N SER A 170 -16.56 10.95 -0.38
CA SER A 170 -17.07 12.27 -0.81
C SER A 170 -17.78 12.27 -2.16
N GLY A 171 -17.85 11.13 -2.84
CA GLY A 171 -18.40 11.01 -4.19
C GLY A 171 -17.44 11.50 -5.29
N LYS A 172 -16.21 11.86 -4.96
CA LYS A 172 -15.20 12.36 -5.89
C LYS A 172 -13.87 11.63 -5.74
N PHE A 173 -13.23 11.34 -6.86
CA PHE A 173 -11.85 10.90 -6.87
C PHE A 173 -10.93 12.12 -6.80
N ILE A 174 -10.36 12.37 -5.61
CA ILE A 174 -9.59 13.60 -5.37
C ILE A 174 -8.21 13.62 -6.05
N TYR A 175 -7.72 12.47 -6.50
CA TYR A 175 -6.44 12.33 -7.20
C TYR A 175 -6.56 12.40 -8.72
N ALA A 176 -7.68 12.90 -9.28
CA ALA A 176 -7.81 13.17 -10.71
C ALA A 176 -6.75 14.20 -11.15
N GLY A 177 -6.07 13.93 -12.27
CA GLY A 177 -4.96 14.73 -12.77
C GLY A 177 -3.66 14.64 -11.97
N TYR A 178 -3.55 13.67 -11.04
CA TYR A 178 -2.27 13.33 -10.40
C TYR A 178 -1.48 12.37 -11.27
N LYS A 179 -0.18 12.58 -11.36
CA LYS A 179 0.76 11.61 -11.93
C LYS A 179 1.06 10.55 -10.90
N LEU A 180 0.69 9.31 -11.20
CA LEU A 180 0.82 8.18 -10.30
C LEU A 180 1.52 7.00 -10.98
N THR A 181 2.24 6.22 -10.19
CA THR A 181 2.80 4.93 -10.59
C THR A 181 2.26 3.85 -9.65
N CYS A 182 1.89 2.70 -10.21
CA CYS A 182 1.43 1.53 -9.48
C CYS A 182 1.89 0.25 -10.17
N TRP A 183 1.51 -0.90 -9.66
CA TRP A 183 1.60 -2.17 -10.39
C TRP A 183 0.84 -2.06 -11.70
N SER A 184 1.53 -2.32 -12.82
CA SER A 184 0.99 -2.04 -14.16
C SER A 184 0.02 -3.12 -14.63
N ASP A 185 -0.90 -2.74 -15.52
CA ASP A 185 -1.81 -3.68 -16.18
C ASP A 185 -1.07 -4.79 -16.93
N MET A 186 0.13 -4.49 -17.47
CA MET A 186 0.96 -5.49 -18.14
C MET A 186 1.47 -6.54 -17.15
N GLU A 187 1.97 -6.11 -16.00
CA GLU A 187 2.44 -7.02 -14.94
C GLU A 187 1.30 -7.84 -14.38
N GLU A 188 0.11 -7.23 -14.17
CA GLU A 188 -1.08 -7.96 -13.74
C GLU A 188 -1.53 -8.98 -14.78
N SER A 189 -1.50 -8.65 -16.08
CA SER A 189 -1.86 -9.58 -17.15
C SER A 189 -0.92 -10.79 -17.23
N MET A 190 0.35 -10.63 -16.85
CA MET A 190 1.26 -11.77 -16.69
C MET A 190 0.85 -12.68 -15.53
N MET A 191 0.47 -12.10 -14.39
CA MET A 191 -0.07 -12.86 -13.25
C MET A 191 -1.38 -13.56 -13.61
N GLU A 192 -2.30 -12.89 -14.29
CA GLU A 192 -3.55 -13.45 -14.80
C GLU A 192 -3.29 -14.69 -15.67
N THR A 193 -2.30 -14.60 -16.56
CA THR A 193 -1.91 -15.73 -17.42
C THR A 193 -1.41 -16.92 -16.61
N MET A 194 -0.57 -16.66 -15.62
CA MET A 194 -0.02 -17.71 -14.74
C MET A 194 -1.10 -18.37 -13.87
N LEU A 195 -2.05 -17.57 -13.38
CA LEU A 195 -3.12 -18.03 -12.49
C LEU A 195 -4.36 -18.55 -13.24
N GLY A 196 -4.47 -18.31 -14.54
CA GLY A 196 -5.66 -18.62 -15.34
C GLY A 196 -6.91 -17.91 -14.80
N ALA A 197 -6.79 -16.63 -14.51
CA ALA A 197 -7.83 -15.83 -13.88
C ALA A 197 -7.74 -14.35 -14.27
N GLU A 198 -8.84 -13.63 -14.20
CA GLU A 198 -8.89 -12.16 -14.27
C GLU A 198 -8.75 -11.58 -12.87
N ILE A 199 -7.94 -10.53 -12.75
CA ILE A 199 -7.66 -9.80 -11.50
C ILE A 199 -8.01 -8.32 -11.71
N PRO A 200 -8.59 -7.62 -10.71
CA PRO A 200 -8.82 -6.17 -10.81
C PRO A 200 -7.50 -5.42 -11.05
N LYS A 201 -7.49 -4.55 -12.07
CA LYS A 201 -6.29 -3.81 -12.51
C LYS A 201 -6.24 -2.43 -11.90
N VAL A 202 -5.26 -2.20 -11.05
CA VAL A 202 -5.08 -0.93 -10.33
C VAL A 202 -4.86 0.23 -11.29
N GLU A 203 -3.97 0.05 -12.25
CA GLU A 203 -3.63 1.09 -13.23
C GLU A 203 -4.84 1.54 -14.05
N SER A 204 -5.57 0.59 -14.65
CA SER A 204 -6.80 0.89 -15.40
C SER A 204 -7.86 1.55 -14.54
N ALA A 205 -8.03 1.11 -13.29
CA ALA A 205 -9.03 1.67 -12.38
C ALA A 205 -8.74 3.13 -12.04
N LEU A 206 -7.48 3.45 -11.71
CA LEU A 206 -7.08 4.83 -11.40
C LEU A 206 -7.14 5.73 -12.64
N ARG A 207 -6.72 5.22 -13.80
CA ARG A 207 -6.84 5.94 -15.08
C ARG A 207 -8.29 6.25 -15.44
N ALA A 208 -9.21 5.33 -15.22
CA ALA A 208 -10.64 5.54 -15.46
C ALA A 208 -11.24 6.65 -14.59
N GLU A 209 -10.67 6.88 -13.41
CA GLU A 209 -11.05 7.96 -12.50
C GLU A 209 -10.32 9.29 -12.79
N GLY A 210 -9.43 9.31 -13.77
CA GLY A 210 -8.77 10.53 -14.23
C GLY A 210 -7.34 10.75 -13.72
N ALA A 211 -6.72 9.75 -13.09
CA ALA A 211 -5.29 9.82 -12.79
C ALA A 211 -4.43 9.71 -14.07
N GLU A 212 -3.31 10.42 -14.11
CA GLU A 212 -2.29 10.30 -15.16
C GLU A 212 -1.29 9.21 -14.78
N MET A 213 -1.43 8.02 -15.37
CA MET A 213 -0.56 6.90 -15.03
C MET A 213 0.79 7.03 -15.73
N VAL A 214 1.87 7.01 -14.93
CA VAL A 214 3.25 7.05 -15.40
C VAL A 214 3.79 5.62 -15.47
N GLU A 215 3.98 5.15 -16.68
CA GLU A 215 4.45 3.82 -17.01
C GLU A 215 5.79 3.87 -17.73
N GLY A 216 6.55 2.79 -17.64
CA GLY A 216 7.76 2.64 -18.44
C GLY A 216 8.81 1.73 -17.79
N VAL A 217 9.89 1.52 -18.50
CA VAL A 217 11.01 0.69 -18.02
C VAL A 217 11.61 1.26 -16.74
N ALA A 218 11.67 2.59 -16.62
CA ALA A 218 12.21 3.24 -15.42
C ALA A 218 11.42 2.83 -14.16
N GLN A 219 10.09 2.90 -14.21
CA GLN A 219 9.23 2.54 -13.08
C GLN A 219 9.39 1.06 -12.70
N LYS A 220 9.53 0.17 -13.68
CA LYS A 220 9.74 -1.26 -13.45
C LYS A 220 11.06 -1.60 -12.75
N VAL A 221 12.08 -0.75 -12.90
CA VAL A 221 13.38 -0.92 -12.24
C VAL A 221 13.56 -0.07 -10.98
N GLY A 222 12.46 0.40 -10.40
CA GLY A 222 12.44 1.01 -9.08
C GLY A 222 12.46 2.54 -9.05
N TYR A 223 12.21 3.22 -10.18
CA TYR A 223 12.00 4.66 -10.16
C TYR A 223 10.64 5.01 -9.57
N ILE A 224 10.59 6.13 -8.88
CA ILE A 224 9.40 6.66 -8.23
C ILE A 224 8.79 7.80 -9.04
N THR A 225 7.50 8.04 -8.83
CA THR A 225 6.80 9.22 -9.33
C THR A 225 6.42 10.10 -8.15
N VAL A 226 6.67 11.40 -8.28
CA VAL A 226 6.29 12.40 -7.27
C VAL A 226 5.41 13.45 -7.94
N ASP A 227 4.24 13.66 -7.41
CA ASP A 227 3.35 14.74 -7.84
C ASP A 227 2.66 15.33 -6.61
N ARG A 228 2.89 16.63 -6.38
CA ARG A 228 2.39 17.35 -5.21
C ARG A 228 2.80 16.62 -3.91
N GLU A 229 1.85 16.32 -3.04
CA GLU A 229 2.09 15.61 -1.78
C GLU A 229 2.23 14.09 -1.93
N VAL A 230 2.05 13.52 -3.13
CA VAL A 230 2.07 12.07 -3.35
C VAL A 230 3.40 11.60 -3.92
N VAL A 231 3.98 10.55 -3.31
CA VAL A 231 5.07 9.76 -3.89
C VAL A 231 4.59 8.32 -4.10
N SER A 232 4.79 7.80 -5.30
CA SER A 232 4.33 6.46 -5.67
C SER A 232 5.42 5.64 -6.36
N GLY A 233 5.39 4.31 -6.17
CA GLY A 233 6.29 3.34 -6.77
C GLY A 233 5.55 2.15 -7.37
N ALA A 234 6.13 1.52 -8.41
CA ALA A 234 5.46 0.44 -9.14
C ALA A 234 5.50 -0.91 -8.41
N ASN A 235 6.60 -1.23 -7.74
CA ASN A 235 6.91 -2.57 -7.25
C ASN A 235 7.96 -2.53 -6.13
N PRO A 236 8.32 -3.68 -5.52
CA PRO A 236 9.26 -3.72 -4.38
C PRO A 236 10.63 -3.09 -4.63
N MET A 237 11.06 -2.96 -5.90
CA MET A 237 12.35 -2.32 -6.23
C MET A 237 12.33 -0.82 -5.93
N ALA A 238 11.16 -0.18 -5.93
CA ALA A 238 10.98 1.24 -5.61
C ALA A 238 10.95 1.51 -4.09
N ALA A 239 10.84 0.50 -3.24
CA ALA A 239 10.55 0.65 -1.81
C ALA A 239 11.54 1.57 -1.08
N ASN A 240 12.84 1.41 -1.30
CA ASN A 240 13.87 2.26 -0.67
C ASN A 240 13.81 3.71 -1.17
N ALA A 241 13.80 3.91 -2.49
CA ALA A 241 13.75 5.24 -3.08
C ALA A 241 12.47 6.00 -2.69
N MET A 242 11.33 5.30 -2.62
CA MET A 242 10.06 5.86 -2.15
C MET A 242 10.15 6.26 -0.67
N ALA A 243 10.70 5.41 0.19
CA ALA A 243 10.85 5.70 1.62
C ALA A 243 11.73 6.93 1.85
N ASP A 244 12.88 7.01 1.19
CA ASP A 244 13.81 8.14 1.29
C ASP A 244 13.12 9.45 0.85
N LYS A 245 12.39 9.40 -0.27
CA LYS A 245 11.66 10.55 -0.77
C LYS A 245 10.53 10.97 0.15
N PHE A 246 9.75 10.02 0.66
CA PHE A 246 8.67 10.26 1.61
C PHE A 246 9.19 10.94 2.89
N ILE A 247 10.29 10.43 3.45
CA ILE A 247 10.95 11.03 4.62
C ILE A 247 11.44 12.44 4.30
N GLN A 248 12.00 12.67 3.11
CA GLN A 248 12.41 14.00 2.68
C GLN A 248 11.23 14.96 2.61
N MET A 249 10.09 14.52 2.05
CA MET A 249 8.87 15.33 1.94
C MET A 249 8.29 15.71 3.31
N MET A 250 8.36 14.83 4.30
CA MET A 250 7.88 15.12 5.66
C MET A 250 8.77 16.07 6.44
N LYS A 251 10.02 16.30 5.99
CA LYS A 251 10.97 17.24 6.60
C LYS A 251 10.97 18.63 5.98
N ALA A 252 10.31 18.78 4.83
CA ALA A 252 10.21 20.03 4.07
C ALA A 252 9.16 20.95 4.67
#